data_2251d1343fc85ffceedf8d00fa7f1615
#
_entry.id   2251d1343fc85ffceedf8d00fa7f1615
#
_cell.length_a   1.000
_cell.length_b   1.000
_cell.length_c   1.000
_cell.angle_alpha   90.00
_cell.angle_beta   90.00
_cell.angle_gamma   90.00
#
_symmetry.space_group_name_H-M   'P 1'
#
loop_
_entity.id
_entity.type
_entity.pdbx_description
1 polymer ?
#
loop_
_entity_poly.entity_id
_entity_poly.type
_entity_poly.pdbx_seq_one_letter_code
_entity_poly.pdbx_strand_id
1 'polypeptide(L)' 'MYNLLIVDDESMVRLGMKSCVDWERLQVDNVYEASNGEEGLQAVQDHKIDVVITDLKMSV' A
#
# COMPACT_ATOMS: atom_id res chain seq x y z
N MET A 1 -10.49 8.70 -5.97
CA MET A 1 -10.94 9.31 -4.73
C MET A 1 -10.14 8.92 -3.54
N TYR A 2 -9.62 7.70 -3.52
CA TYR A 2 -8.84 7.22 -2.39
C TYR A 2 -7.42 6.96 -2.80
N ASN A 3 -6.49 7.26 -1.89
CA ASN A 3 -5.10 6.88 -2.02
C ASN A 3 -4.84 5.72 -1.06
N LEU A 4 -4.28 4.64 -1.57
CA LEU A 4 -4.09 3.42 -0.81
C LEU A 4 -2.60 3.11 -0.71
N LEU A 5 -2.17 2.65 0.46
CA LEU A 5 -0.80 2.23 0.71
C LEU A 5 -0.80 0.74 1.05
N ILE A 6 0.06 -0.01 0.36
CA ILE A 6 0.32 -1.42 0.67
C ILE A 6 1.68 -1.51 1.32
N VAL A 7 1.72 -2.03 2.55
CA VAL A 7 2.97 -2.23 3.29
C VAL A 7 3.21 -3.72 3.45
N ASP A 8 4.25 -4.24 2.82
CA ASP A 8 4.61 -5.65 2.86
C ASP A 8 6.08 -5.78 2.50
N ASP A 9 6.82 -6.63 3.21
CA ASP A 9 8.25 -6.82 2.96
C ASP A 9 8.52 -7.70 1.74
N GLU A 10 7.50 -8.34 1.17
CA GLU A 10 7.62 -9.18 -0.01
C GLU A 10 7.12 -8.43 -1.26
N SER A 11 8.05 -8.08 -2.14
CA SER A 11 7.72 -7.32 -3.36
C SER A 11 6.74 -8.08 -4.27
N MET A 12 6.83 -9.40 -4.30
CA MET A 12 5.93 -10.22 -5.13
C MET A 12 4.49 -10.16 -4.62
N VAL A 13 4.30 -10.10 -3.31
CA VAL A 13 2.97 -9.96 -2.71
C VAL A 13 2.38 -8.60 -3.06
N ARG A 14 3.18 -7.54 -2.96
CA ARG A 14 2.72 -6.19 -3.32
C ARG A 14 2.33 -6.13 -4.80
N LEU A 15 3.17 -6.70 -5.67
CA LEU A 15 2.90 -6.72 -7.10
C LEU A 15 1.60 -7.49 -7.41
N GLY A 16 1.41 -8.64 -6.76
CA GLY A 16 0.20 -9.43 -6.92
C GLY A 16 -1.05 -8.65 -6.53
N MET A 17 -1.01 -7.97 -5.40
CA MET A 17 -2.14 -7.16 -4.94
C MET A 17 -2.45 -6.03 -5.91
N LYS A 18 -1.42 -5.35 -6.41
CA LYS A 18 -1.62 -4.26 -7.38
C LYS A 18 -2.21 -4.77 -8.69
N SER A 19 -1.84 -5.99 -9.11
CA SER A 19 -2.24 -6.53 -10.39
C SER A 19 -3.61 -7.22 -10.38
N CYS A 20 -4.00 -7.80 -9.23
CA CYS A 20 -5.18 -8.65 -9.14
C CYS A 20 -6.44 -7.93 -8.71
N VAL A 21 -6.33 -6.72 -8.21
CA VAL A 21 -7.48 -5.94 -7.73
C VAL A 21 -7.81 -4.85 -8.73
N ASP A 22 -9.10 -4.67 -9.01
CA ASP A 22 -9.58 -3.60 -9.86
C ASP A 22 -9.72 -2.31 -9.01
N TRP A 23 -8.60 -1.63 -8.84
CA TRP A 23 -8.53 -0.42 -8.02
C TRP A 23 -9.41 0.70 -8.55
N GLU A 24 -9.52 0.81 -9.87
CA GLU A 24 -10.34 1.84 -10.50
C GLU A 24 -11.81 1.66 -10.12
N ARG A 25 -12.29 0.42 -10.12
CA ARG A 25 -13.65 0.10 -9.75
C ARG A 25 -13.93 0.45 -8.28
N LEU A 26 -12.90 0.35 -7.42
CA LEU A 26 -13.00 0.71 -6.01
C LEU A 26 -12.75 2.19 -5.76
N GLN A 27 -12.58 2.97 -6.83
CA GLN A 27 -12.32 4.41 -6.78
C GLN A 27 -10.99 4.75 -6.09
N VAL A 28 -10.03 3.87 -6.21
CA VAL A 28 -8.67 4.11 -5.74
C VAL A 28 -7.88 4.77 -6.85
N ASP A 29 -7.46 6.00 -6.64
CA ASP A 29 -6.75 6.79 -7.64
C ASP A 29 -5.27 6.42 -7.71
N ASN A 30 -4.65 6.17 -6.56
CA ASN A 30 -3.24 5.84 -6.47
C ASN A 30 -3.01 4.70 -5.50
N VAL A 31 -2.14 3.78 -5.88
CA VAL A 31 -1.70 2.68 -5.02
C VAL A 31 -0.20 2.84 -4.79
N TYR A 32 0.17 3.16 -3.56
CA TYR A 32 1.56 3.31 -3.16
C TYR A 32 2.03 2.03 -2.48
N GLU A 33 3.34 1.83 -2.44
CA GLU A 33 3.94 0.64 -1.84
C GLU A 33 5.02 1.03 -0.85
N ALA A 34 5.16 0.24 0.20
CA ALA A 34 6.25 0.35 1.15
C ALA A 34 6.69 -1.06 1.54
N SER A 35 7.97 -1.25 1.78
CA SER A 35 8.51 -2.56 2.12
C SER A 35 8.64 -2.79 3.63
N ASN A 36 8.44 -1.77 4.42
CA ASN A 36 8.49 -1.86 5.89
C ASN A 36 7.73 -0.69 6.52
N GLY A 37 7.65 -0.71 7.85
CA GLY A 37 6.92 0.33 8.58
C GLY A 37 7.53 1.72 8.43
N GLU A 38 8.85 1.82 8.35
CA GLU A 38 9.52 3.10 8.18
C GLU A 38 9.18 3.74 6.83
N GLU A 39 9.24 2.96 5.76
CA GLU A 39 8.83 3.42 4.42
C GLU A 39 7.34 3.75 4.40
N GLY A 40 6.54 2.96 5.09
CA GLY A 40 5.11 3.21 5.19
C GLY A 40 4.81 4.53 5.86
N LEU A 41 5.51 4.83 6.95
CA LEU A 41 5.36 6.11 7.63
C LEU A 41 5.75 7.27 6.73
N GLN A 42 6.84 7.12 5.99
CA GLN A 42 7.29 8.12 5.04
C GLN A 42 6.23 8.38 3.96
N ALA A 43 5.62 7.31 3.45
CA ALA A 43 4.59 7.43 2.44
C ALA A 43 3.37 8.19 2.97
N VAL A 44 2.98 7.92 4.22
CA VAL A 44 1.86 8.63 4.86
C VAL A 44 2.17 10.12 5.02
N GLN A 45 3.43 10.47 5.27
CA GLN A 45 3.85 11.87 5.39
C GLN A 45 3.91 12.57 4.04
N ASP A 46 4.32 11.85 2.99
CA ASP A 46 4.50 12.43 1.65
C ASP A 46 3.22 12.49 0.82
N HIS A 47 2.26 11.63 1.14
CA HIS A 47 1.02 11.50 0.38
C HIS A 47 -0.18 11.51 1.31
N LYS A 48 -1.31 11.91 0.78
CA LYS A 48 -2.56 11.85 1.53
C LYS A 48 -3.13 10.44 1.43
N ILE A 49 -2.75 9.59 2.36
CA ILE A 49 -3.16 8.18 2.38
C ILE A 49 -4.49 8.04 3.12
N ASP A 50 -5.46 7.40 2.47
CA ASP A 50 -6.79 7.15 3.05
C ASP A 50 -6.93 5.75 3.62
N VAL A 51 -6.27 4.76 3.01
CA VAL A 51 -6.36 3.35 3.40
C VAL A 51 -4.98 2.72 3.40
N VAL A 52 -4.69 1.92 4.43
CA VAL A 52 -3.43 1.18 4.53
C VAL A 52 -3.73 -0.31 4.63
N ILE A 53 -3.10 -1.11 3.78
CA ILE A 53 -3.13 -2.57 3.87
C ILE A 53 -1.74 -3.01 4.32
N THR A 54 -1.65 -3.70 5.45
CA THR A 54 -0.37 -4.13 5.99
C THR A 54 -0.44 -5.57 6.49
N ASP A 55 0.68 -6.30 6.35
CA ASP A 55 0.82 -7.65 6.88
C ASP A 55 1.14 -7.56 8.39
N LEU A 56 0.30 -8.21 9.20
CA LEU A 56 0.47 -8.24 10.65
C LEU A 56 1.69 -9.04 11.09
N LYS A 57 2.26 -9.85 10.22
CA LYS A 57 3.44 -10.66 10.52
C LYS A 57 4.74 -9.95 10.23
N MET A 58 4.67 -8.78 9.62
CA MET A 58 5.83 -8.03 9.21
C MET A 58 6.56 -7.45 10.43
N SER A 59 7.87 -7.63 10.45
CA SER A 59 8.71 -6.99 11.44
C SER A 59 8.85 -5.50 11.13
N VAL A 60 8.76 -4.72 12.16
CA VAL A 60 8.92 -3.28 12.01
C VAL A 60 10.35 -2.86 12.28
#